data_ec84793c6785842223731179f3d72218
#
_entry.id   ec84793c6785842223731179f3d72218
#
_cell.length_a   1.000
_cell.length_b   1.000
_cell.length_c   1.000
_cell.angle_alpha   90.00
_cell.angle_beta   90.00
_cell.angle_gamma   90.00
#
_symmetry.space_group_name_H-M   'P 1'
#
loop_
_entity.id
_entity.type
_entity.pdbx_description
1 polymer ?
#
loop_
_entity_poly.entity_id
_entity_poly.type
_entity_poly.pdbx_seq_one_letter_code
_entity_poly.pdbx_strand_id
1 'polypeptide(L)'
;KLPFLRIQFSSLVDSHLGQTQSNLARIFDYVRTAPCVLCFDEIDAVGMARGQKDDVGEMNRVVIAIMQEMDRLPNNVIIIGTTNRFDRLDPALIRRFPLQYELKPLCRADAEILSKRFFEYAGVQYENIAYESHVPASTVIKECTERIVNQVLNQEDFLED
;
A
#
# COMPACT_ATOMS: atom_id res chain seq x y z
N LYS A 1 12.19 12.34 10.46
CA LYS A 1 11.53 11.38 9.56
C LYS A 1 11.46 10.04 10.28
N LEU A 2 10.28 9.40 10.28
CA LEU A 2 10.12 8.05 10.82
C LEU A 2 10.51 7.01 9.73
N PRO A 3 11.18 5.91 10.09
CA PRO A 3 11.33 4.77 9.20
C PRO A 3 9.97 4.26 8.74
N PHE A 4 9.87 3.87 7.45
CA PHE A 4 8.68 3.29 6.86
C PHE A 4 8.98 1.83 6.49
N LEU A 5 8.24 0.91 7.11
CA LEU A 5 8.35 -0.52 6.89
C LEU A 5 7.08 -1.01 6.21
N ARG A 6 7.22 -1.68 5.07
CA ARG A 6 6.10 -2.25 4.31
C ARG A 6 6.14 -3.76 4.39
N ILE A 7 5.04 -4.36 4.81
CA ILE A 7 4.81 -5.80 4.77
C ILE A 7 3.83 -6.07 3.64
N GLN A 8 4.26 -6.89 2.69
CA GLN A 8 3.43 -7.36 1.59
C GLN A 8 2.99 -8.79 1.90
N PHE A 9 1.72 -8.97 2.25
CA PHE A 9 1.22 -10.27 2.71
C PHE A 9 1.20 -11.34 1.62
N SER A 10 1.03 -10.96 0.35
CA SER A 10 1.10 -11.89 -0.77
C SER A 10 2.43 -12.64 -0.83
N SER A 11 3.53 -12.01 -0.43
CA SER A 11 4.86 -12.63 -0.37
C SER A 11 5.12 -13.44 0.92
N LEU A 12 4.31 -13.24 1.96
CA LEU A 12 4.43 -13.97 3.22
C LEU A 12 3.68 -15.30 3.21
N VAL A 13 2.61 -15.40 2.45
CA VAL A 13 1.72 -16.58 2.40
C VAL A 13 2.32 -17.70 1.54
N ASP A 14 3.19 -17.40 0.59
CA ASP A 14 3.88 -18.40 -0.25
C ASP A 14 4.95 -19.22 0.48
N SER A 15 5.38 -18.79 1.65
CA SER A 15 6.29 -19.55 2.49
C SER A 15 5.49 -20.45 3.44
N HIS A 16 5.91 -21.69 3.63
CA HIS A 16 5.32 -22.69 4.55
C HIS A 16 4.74 -22.06 5.81
N LEU A 17 3.47 -22.26 6.10
CA LEU A 17 2.64 -21.54 7.06
C LEU A 17 3.20 -21.40 8.49
N GLY A 18 3.96 -22.38 8.99
CA GLY A 18 4.67 -22.26 10.28
C GLY A 18 5.79 -21.22 10.28
N GLN A 19 6.33 -20.91 9.10
CA GLN A 19 7.36 -19.89 8.92
C GLN A 19 6.76 -18.47 8.90
N THR A 20 5.53 -18.33 8.45
CA THR A 20 4.80 -17.05 8.40
C THR A 20 4.61 -16.46 9.80
N GLN A 21 4.18 -17.26 10.78
CA GLN A 21 4.01 -16.78 12.16
C GLN A 21 5.34 -16.38 12.81
N SER A 22 6.39 -17.17 12.58
CA SER A 22 7.74 -16.85 13.08
C SER A 22 8.30 -15.58 12.45
N ASN A 23 8.10 -15.38 11.15
CA ASN A 23 8.54 -14.18 10.45
C ASN A 23 7.76 -12.94 10.94
N LEU A 24 6.45 -13.06 11.13
CA LEU A 24 5.64 -11.99 11.71
C LEU A 24 6.12 -11.60 13.09
N ALA A 25 6.35 -12.57 13.99
CA ALA A 25 6.85 -12.30 15.33
C ALA A 25 8.18 -11.51 15.29
N ARG A 26 9.13 -11.90 14.43
CA ARG A 26 10.41 -11.19 14.26
C ARG A 26 10.22 -9.77 13.74
N ILE A 27 9.27 -9.54 12.82
CA ILE A 27 8.95 -8.19 12.32
C ILE A 27 8.40 -7.34 13.47
N PHE A 28 7.45 -7.85 14.23
CA PHE A 28 6.88 -7.12 15.37
C PHE A 28 7.90 -6.86 16.47
N ASP A 29 8.80 -7.80 16.76
CA ASP A 29 9.90 -7.60 17.69
C ASP A 29 10.81 -6.45 17.23
N TYR A 30 11.15 -6.38 15.94
CA TYR A 30 11.92 -5.28 15.39
C TYR A 30 11.17 -3.94 15.49
N VAL A 31 9.90 -3.91 15.14
CA VAL A 31 9.06 -2.71 15.19
C VAL A 31 8.94 -2.11 16.59
N ARG A 32 8.99 -2.95 17.64
CA ARG A 32 8.96 -2.49 19.03
C ARG A 32 10.21 -1.75 19.48
N THR A 33 11.32 -1.88 18.76
CA THR A 33 12.61 -1.32 19.20
C THR A 33 12.75 0.17 18.91
N ALA A 34 11.98 0.74 17.97
CA ALA A 34 12.09 2.13 17.58
C ALA A 34 10.78 2.69 16.99
N PRO A 35 10.55 4.01 17.10
CA PRO A 35 9.41 4.65 16.45
C PRO A 35 9.45 4.46 14.93
N CYS A 36 8.36 3.97 14.33
CA CYS A 36 8.27 3.73 12.89
C CYS A 36 6.82 3.78 12.39
N VAL A 37 6.66 3.76 11.08
CA VAL A 37 5.40 3.50 10.38
C VAL A 37 5.44 2.10 9.83
N LEU A 38 4.51 1.24 10.24
CA LEU A 38 4.34 -0.12 9.76
C LEU A 38 3.13 -0.15 8.81
N CYS A 39 3.37 -0.47 7.56
CA CYS A 39 2.34 -0.58 6.54
C CYS A 39 2.07 -2.04 6.20
N PHE A 40 0.84 -2.49 6.43
CA PHE A 40 0.32 -3.75 5.93
C PHE A 40 -0.31 -3.53 4.57
N ASP A 41 0.41 -3.89 3.52
CA ASP A 41 -0.07 -3.74 2.16
C ASP A 41 -0.85 -4.98 1.73
N GLU A 42 -2.02 -4.75 1.09
CA GLU A 42 -2.95 -5.81 0.70
C GLU A 42 -3.33 -6.72 1.88
N ILE A 43 -3.74 -6.10 3.00
CA ILE A 43 -4.07 -6.83 4.24
C ILE A 43 -5.22 -7.84 4.06
N ASP A 44 -6.02 -7.67 3.02
CA ASP A 44 -7.08 -8.62 2.62
C ASP A 44 -6.53 -9.98 2.14
N ALA A 45 -5.28 -10.05 1.69
CA ALA A 45 -4.63 -11.32 1.35
C ALA A 45 -4.60 -12.30 2.55
N VAL A 46 -4.58 -11.77 3.78
CA VAL A 46 -4.62 -12.55 5.02
C VAL A 46 -6.03 -12.60 5.61
N GLY A 47 -6.79 -11.51 5.43
CA GLY A 47 -8.12 -11.33 6.02
C GLY A 47 -9.27 -12.00 5.27
N MET A 48 -9.01 -12.63 4.13
CA MET A 48 -10.02 -13.37 3.34
C MET A 48 -10.38 -14.71 3.98
N ALA A 49 -10.78 -14.68 5.22
CA ALA A 49 -11.25 -15.85 5.92
C ALA A 49 -12.77 -15.97 5.82
N ARG A 50 -13.23 -17.15 5.55
CA ARG A 50 -14.55 -17.78 5.72
C ARG A 50 -15.23 -18.24 4.44
N GLY A 51 -14.58 -19.12 3.67
CA GLY A 51 -15.29 -19.73 2.51
C GLY A 51 -14.71 -21.00 1.89
N GLN A 52 -13.47 -21.38 2.13
CA GLN A 52 -12.87 -22.59 1.57
C GLN A 52 -12.41 -23.56 2.68
N LYS A 53 -12.73 -24.85 2.53
CA LYS A 53 -12.80 -25.80 3.65
C LYS A 53 -11.46 -26.23 4.30
N ASP A 54 -10.32 -26.07 3.68
CA ASP A 54 -9.07 -26.65 4.20
C ASP A 54 -7.99 -25.64 4.64
N ASP A 55 -7.96 -24.41 4.09
CA ASP A 55 -6.98 -23.37 4.45
C ASP A 55 -7.48 -22.37 5.51
N VAL A 56 -8.76 -22.43 5.84
CA VAL A 56 -9.43 -21.45 6.73
C VAL A 56 -8.86 -21.42 8.13
N GLY A 57 -8.41 -22.57 8.65
CA GLY A 57 -7.92 -22.68 10.01
C GLY A 57 -6.57 -21.99 10.25
N GLU A 58 -5.66 -22.07 9.28
CA GLU A 58 -4.32 -21.53 9.40
C GLU A 58 -4.26 -20.05 9.11
N MET A 59 -4.98 -19.59 8.09
CA MET A 59 -5.08 -18.16 7.77
C MET A 59 -5.75 -17.38 8.92
N ASN A 60 -6.78 -17.95 9.55
CA ASN A 60 -7.39 -17.37 10.75
C ASN A 60 -6.39 -17.23 11.91
N ARG A 61 -5.48 -18.19 12.07
CA ARG A 61 -4.42 -18.12 13.11
C ARG A 61 -3.46 -16.98 12.83
N VAL A 62 -3.10 -16.74 11.57
CA VAL A 62 -2.24 -15.63 11.17
C VAL A 62 -2.93 -14.28 11.46
N VAL A 63 -4.20 -14.13 11.10
CA VAL A 63 -4.98 -12.92 11.43
C VAL A 63 -5.05 -12.68 12.92
N ILE A 64 -5.35 -13.72 13.71
CA ILE A 64 -5.38 -13.61 15.16
C ILE A 64 -4.00 -13.22 15.72
N ALA A 65 -2.92 -13.83 15.23
CA ALA A 65 -1.57 -13.48 15.65
C ALA A 65 -1.24 -12.01 15.34
N ILE A 66 -1.58 -11.52 14.13
CA ILE A 66 -1.41 -10.10 13.76
C ILE A 66 -2.17 -9.20 14.72
N MET A 67 -3.44 -9.50 14.99
CA MET A 67 -4.25 -8.70 15.91
C MET A 67 -3.67 -8.67 17.33
N GLN A 68 -3.17 -9.80 17.84
CA GLN A 68 -2.53 -9.88 19.14
C GLN A 68 -1.23 -9.07 19.18
N GLU A 69 -0.44 -9.12 18.12
CA GLU A 69 0.79 -8.35 18.02
C GLU A 69 0.51 -6.83 17.90
N MET A 70 -0.52 -6.44 17.15
CA MET A 70 -0.97 -5.03 17.07
C MET A 70 -1.38 -4.50 18.44
N ASP A 71 -2.10 -5.30 19.25
CA ASP A 71 -2.56 -4.92 20.59
C ASP A 71 -1.39 -4.72 21.60
N ARG A 72 -0.21 -5.24 21.27
CA ARG A 72 1.01 -5.16 22.10
C ARG A 72 1.99 -4.09 21.62
N LEU A 73 1.69 -3.38 20.54
CA LEU A 73 2.59 -2.36 20.03
C LEU A 73 2.62 -1.12 20.92
N PRO A 74 3.78 -0.49 21.08
CA PRO A 74 3.88 0.76 21.81
C PRO A 74 3.25 1.92 21.03
N ASN A 75 2.84 2.99 21.74
CA ASN A 75 2.15 4.15 21.16
C ASN A 75 3.00 4.99 20.16
N ASN A 76 4.26 4.68 20.01
CA ASN A 76 5.17 5.35 19.09
C ASN A 76 5.27 4.66 17.71
N VAL A 77 4.48 3.62 17.48
CA VAL A 77 4.35 2.93 16.20
C VAL A 77 3.03 3.33 15.54
N ILE A 78 3.09 3.77 14.30
CA ILE A 78 1.92 4.06 13.48
C ILE A 78 1.66 2.87 12.58
N ILE A 79 0.44 2.32 12.61
CA ILE A 79 0.04 1.22 11.73
C ILE A 79 -0.85 1.76 10.63
N ILE A 80 -0.56 1.36 9.39
CA ILE A 80 -1.37 1.63 8.20
C ILE A 80 -1.74 0.29 7.57
N GLY A 81 -2.99 0.10 7.19
CA GLY A 81 -3.44 -1.02 6.38
C GLY A 81 -3.99 -0.52 5.05
N THR A 82 -3.62 -1.16 3.95
CA THR A 82 -4.22 -0.92 2.63
C THR A 82 -4.99 -2.15 2.17
N THR A 83 -6.11 -1.94 1.49
CA THR A 83 -6.91 -3.01 0.91
C THR A 83 -7.74 -2.51 -0.26
N ASN A 84 -7.94 -3.37 -1.25
CA ASN A 84 -8.91 -3.18 -2.33
C ASN A 84 -10.24 -3.92 -2.04
N ARG A 85 -10.31 -4.68 -0.95
CA ARG A 85 -11.42 -5.57 -0.61
C ARG A 85 -11.87 -5.38 0.83
N PHE A 86 -12.18 -4.13 1.19
CA PHE A 86 -12.64 -3.77 2.53
C PHE A 86 -13.83 -4.63 3.00
N ASP A 87 -14.72 -4.98 2.07
CA ASP A 87 -15.88 -5.85 2.28
C ASP A 87 -15.53 -7.26 2.78
N ARG A 88 -14.29 -7.71 2.60
CA ARG A 88 -13.82 -9.05 2.98
C ARG A 88 -12.98 -9.08 4.25
N LEU A 89 -12.64 -7.93 4.79
CA LEU A 89 -11.83 -7.88 6.01
C LEU A 89 -12.63 -8.35 7.23
N ASP A 90 -11.94 -9.06 8.13
CA ASP A 90 -12.52 -9.45 9.42
C ASP A 90 -12.90 -8.20 10.23
N PRO A 91 -14.13 -8.10 10.73
CA PRO A 91 -14.58 -6.97 11.54
C PRO A 91 -13.73 -6.72 12.79
N ALA A 92 -13.11 -7.75 13.37
CA ALA A 92 -12.22 -7.59 14.51
C ALA A 92 -10.90 -6.92 14.10
N LEU A 93 -10.39 -7.21 12.90
CA LEU A 93 -9.22 -6.53 12.35
C LEU A 93 -9.53 -5.06 12.04
N ILE A 94 -10.69 -4.78 11.40
CA ILE A 94 -11.13 -3.42 11.07
C ILE A 94 -11.19 -2.53 12.32
N ARG A 95 -11.66 -3.06 13.45
CA ARG A 95 -11.74 -2.29 14.71
C ARG A 95 -10.39 -1.80 15.24
N ARG A 96 -9.28 -2.38 14.79
CA ARG A 96 -7.92 -1.94 15.17
C ARG A 96 -7.40 -0.79 14.31
N PHE A 97 -8.14 -0.42 13.28
CA PHE A 97 -7.91 0.75 12.44
C PHE A 97 -9.02 1.78 12.68
N PRO A 98 -8.91 2.62 13.71
CA PRO A 98 -9.96 3.57 14.08
C PRO A 98 -10.17 4.67 13.03
N LEU A 99 -9.15 4.94 12.22
CA LEU A 99 -9.22 5.88 11.10
C LEU A 99 -9.29 5.10 9.80
N GLN A 100 -10.31 5.39 9.00
CA GLN A 100 -10.54 4.73 7.72
C GLN A 100 -10.76 5.80 6.65
N TYR A 101 -10.06 5.64 5.54
CA TYR A 101 -10.13 6.54 4.39
C TYR A 101 -10.37 5.74 3.13
N GLU A 102 -11.41 6.10 2.39
CA GLU A 102 -11.67 5.59 1.06
C GLU A 102 -11.02 6.52 0.03
N LEU A 103 -10.08 6.00 -0.76
CA LEU A 103 -9.49 6.71 -1.88
C LEU A 103 -10.40 6.60 -3.10
N LYS A 104 -11.18 7.65 -3.34
CA LYS A 104 -12.07 7.74 -4.49
C LYS A 104 -11.30 8.16 -5.75
N PRO A 105 -11.85 7.87 -6.95
CA PRO A 105 -11.34 8.46 -8.19
C PRO A 105 -11.27 9.98 -8.07
N LEU A 106 -10.24 10.57 -8.65
CA LEU A 106 -9.98 12.01 -8.59
C LEU A 106 -10.98 12.78 -9.45
N CYS A 107 -11.42 13.93 -8.98
CA CYS A 107 -12.07 14.88 -9.85
C CYS A 107 -11.04 15.48 -10.82
N ARG A 108 -11.51 16.11 -11.92
CA ARG A 108 -10.63 16.70 -12.92
C ARG A 108 -9.59 17.66 -12.32
N ALA A 109 -10.00 18.53 -11.41
CA ALA A 109 -9.12 19.50 -10.79
C ALA A 109 -8.01 18.84 -9.97
N ASP A 110 -8.34 17.80 -9.19
CA ASP A 110 -7.37 17.05 -8.40
C ASP A 110 -6.41 16.25 -9.28
N ALA A 111 -6.90 15.68 -10.40
CA ALA A 111 -6.07 14.99 -11.37
C ALA A 111 -5.05 15.94 -12.03
N GLU A 112 -5.48 17.16 -12.39
CA GLU A 112 -4.59 18.20 -12.93
C GLU A 112 -3.53 18.63 -11.90
N ILE A 113 -3.91 18.78 -10.63
CA ILE A 113 -2.97 19.11 -9.54
C ILE A 113 -1.94 17.99 -9.36
N LEU A 114 -2.40 16.73 -9.32
CA LEU A 114 -1.51 15.58 -9.19
C LEU A 114 -0.53 15.52 -10.36
N SER A 115 -1.03 15.68 -11.58
CA SER A 115 -0.23 15.69 -12.80
C SER A 115 0.87 16.75 -12.75
N LYS A 116 0.53 18.01 -12.45
CA LYS A 116 1.52 19.09 -12.32
C LYS A 116 2.61 18.77 -11.32
N ARG A 117 2.25 18.27 -10.14
CA ARG A 117 3.22 17.86 -9.10
C ARG A 117 4.14 16.73 -9.56
N PHE A 118 3.62 15.82 -10.38
CA PHE A 118 4.38 14.69 -10.89
C PHE A 118 5.47 15.15 -11.87
N PHE A 119 5.14 16.06 -12.80
CA PHE A 119 6.09 16.67 -13.72
C PHE A 119 7.12 17.55 -12.97
N GLU A 120 6.68 18.35 -12.01
CA GLU A 120 7.56 19.15 -11.15
C GLU A 120 8.57 18.29 -10.40
N TYR A 121 8.12 17.17 -9.81
CA TYR A 121 8.99 16.23 -9.11
C TYR A 121 10.02 15.58 -10.04
N ALA A 122 9.64 15.29 -11.27
CA ALA A 122 10.52 14.73 -12.30
C ALA A 122 11.48 15.77 -12.91
N GLY A 123 11.28 17.07 -12.67
CA GLY A 123 12.11 18.14 -13.20
C GLY A 123 11.96 18.37 -14.71
N VAL A 124 10.83 17.97 -15.30
CA VAL A 124 10.55 18.11 -16.73
C VAL A 124 9.41 19.09 -16.97
N GLN A 125 9.30 19.60 -18.21
CA GLN A 125 8.26 20.57 -18.56
C GLN A 125 6.87 19.92 -18.49
N TYR A 126 5.94 20.61 -17.81
CA TYR A 126 4.56 20.15 -17.72
C TYR A 126 3.87 20.13 -19.10
N GLU A 127 3.28 19.01 -19.43
CA GLU A 127 2.36 18.86 -20.55
C GLU A 127 0.93 18.83 -20.05
N ASN A 128 0.05 19.62 -20.68
CA ASN A 128 -1.36 19.61 -20.32
C ASN A 128 -2.02 18.29 -20.72
N ILE A 129 -2.54 17.57 -19.73
CA ILE A 129 -3.28 16.32 -19.92
C ILE A 129 -4.75 16.62 -19.61
N ALA A 130 -5.62 16.36 -20.57
CA ALA A 130 -7.05 16.50 -20.36
C ALA A 130 -7.59 15.26 -19.65
N TYR A 131 -8.11 15.44 -18.42
CA TYR A 131 -8.74 14.37 -17.68
C TYR A 131 -10.25 14.48 -17.70
N GLU A 132 -10.91 13.34 -17.79
CA GLU A 132 -12.34 13.23 -17.50
C GLU A 132 -12.62 13.35 -16.00
N SER A 133 -13.87 13.54 -15.63
CA SER A 133 -14.28 13.47 -14.22
C SER A 133 -14.17 12.02 -13.72
N HIS A 134 -13.73 11.84 -12.47
CA HIS A 134 -13.64 10.53 -11.81
C HIS A 134 -12.57 9.60 -12.40
N VAL A 135 -11.36 10.12 -12.59
CA VAL A 135 -10.21 9.33 -13.05
C VAL A 135 -9.47 8.68 -11.87
N PRO A 136 -9.14 7.39 -11.95
CA PRO A 136 -8.28 6.75 -10.95
C PRO A 136 -6.90 7.42 -10.87
N ALA A 137 -6.36 7.61 -9.67
CA ALA A 137 -5.02 8.19 -9.50
C ALA A 137 -3.93 7.38 -10.22
N SER A 138 -4.08 6.05 -10.29
CA SER A 138 -3.18 5.16 -11.04
C SER A 138 -3.13 5.48 -12.53
N THR A 139 -4.27 5.85 -13.13
CA THR A 139 -4.34 6.27 -14.54
C THR A 139 -3.58 7.57 -14.74
N VAL A 140 -3.79 8.56 -13.86
CA VAL A 140 -3.06 9.84 -13.91
C VAL A 140 -1.55 9.61 -13.81
N ILE A 141 -1.11 8.80 -12.84
CA ILE A 141 0.31 8.47 -12.64
C ILE A 141 0.88 7.78 -13.89
N LYS A 142 0.17 6.81 -14.46
CA LYS A 142 0.59 6.10 -15.67
C LYS A 142 0.79 7.06 -16.84
N GLU A 143 -0.20 7.90 -17.12
CA GLU A 143 -0.13 8.86 -18.22
C GLU A 143 1.00 9.89 -18.05
N CYS A 144 1.20 10.38 -16.82
CA CYS A 144 2.32 11.27 -16.50
C CYS A 144 3.66 10.56 -16.72
N THR A 145 3.79 9.32 -16.25
CA THR A 145 5.03 8.55 -16.40
C THR A 145 5.38 8.33 -17.86
N GLU A 146 4.42 7.93 -18.69
CA GLU A 146 4.63 7.74 -20.13
C GLU A 146 5.11 9.01 -20.83
N ARG A 147 4.52 10.17 -20.52
CA ARG A 147 4.93 11.45 -21.09
C ARG A 147 6.30 11.91 -20.61
N ILE A 148 6.59 11.76 -19.31
CA ILE A 148 7.89 12.11 -18.74
C ILE A 148 8.99 11.26 -19.37
N VAL A 149 8.78 9.95 -19.49
CA VAL A 149 9.75 9.07 -20.16
C VAL A 149 9.99 9.50 -21.59
N ASN A 150 8.95 9.81 -22.34
CA ASN A 150 9.10 10.28 -23.73
C ASN A 150 9.85 11.61 -23.80
N GLN A 151 9.62 12.55 -22.88
CA GLN A 151 10.39 13.81 -22.85
C GLN A 151 11.86 13.57 -22.55
N VAL A 152 12.18 12.69 -21.61
CA VAL A 152 13.58 12.38 -21.25
C VAL A 152 14.29 11.68 -22.41
N LEU A 153 13.68 10.69 -23.04
CA LEU A 153 14.28 9.98 -24.17
C LEU A 153 14.51 10.91 -25.38
N ASN A 154 13.53 11.77 -25.69
CA ASN A 154 13.69 12.75 -26.79
C ASN A 154 14.76 13.82 -26.50
N GLN A 155 15.13 14.05 -25.23
CA GLN A 155 16.23 14.96 -24.88
C GLN A 155 17.60 14.28 -25.01
N GLU A 156 17.69 12.97 -24.79
CA GLU A 156 18.94 12.21 -24.96
C GLU A 156 19.32 12.06 -26.44
N ASP A 157 18.34 11.88 -27.33
CA ASP A 157 18.58 11.80 -28.79
C ASP A 157 19.18 13.10 -29.38
N PHE A 158 19.04 14.25 -28.68
CA PHE A 158 19.66 15.52 -29.11
C PHE A 158 21.08 15.74 -28.59
N LEU A 159 21.61 14.84 -27.76
CA LEU A 159 22.97 14.95 -27.21
C LEU A 159 23.99 14.02 -27.89
N GLU A 160 23.55 13.19 -28.84
CA GLU A 160 24.42 12.27 -29.62
C GLU A 160 24.76 12.79 -31.05
N ASP A 161 24.34 13.99 -31.44
CA ASP A 161 24.75 14.69 -32.69
C ASP A 161 25.69 15.89 -32.37
#